data_385dc918a82b376af4add4e2ea4c7476
#
_entry.id   385dc918a82b376af4add4e2ea4c7476
#
_cell.length_a   1.000
_cell.length_b   1.000
_cell.length_c   1.000
_cell.angle_alpha   90.00
_cell.angle_beta   90.00
_cell.angle_gamma   90.00
#
_symmetry.space_group_name_H-M   'P 1'
#
loop_
_entity.id
_entity.type
_entity.pdbx_description
1 polymer ?
#
loop_
_entity_poly.entity_id
_entity_poly.type
_entity_poly.pdbx_seq_one_letter_code
_entity_poly.pdbx_strand_id
1 'polypeptide(L)'
;NECIEINDNIELCYLSQMQGNGLNESSTILEEFYEAGFKNYCEVRRYVSRYGFNEDVLKQKISSLSGGERNILQLAKVSSSCANMLLLDEPTSHLDTYSQMALEKAIQNYNGAILMISHDYQFIVNSMDYVLMIEDKTIRKVSMKKFKRMIYANYFDKDYLEIEQKKKLVETKIERALMDTNFELAKTLSKELEELIKLL
;
A
#
# COMPACT_ATOMS: atom_id res chain seq x y z
N ASN A 1 -14.25 -14.16 -27.69
CA ASN A 1 -13.52 -13.19 -26.84
C ASN A 1 -14.44 -11.99 -26.70
N GLU A 2 -15.15 -11.92 -25.59
CA GLU A 2 -15.89 -10.72 -25.22
C GLU A 2 -14.85 -9.65 -24.90
N CYS A 3 -14.87 -8.57 -25.68
CA CYS A 3 -13.99 -7.44 -25.47
C CYS A 3 -14.45 -6.68 -24.23
N ILE A 4 -13.51 -6.29 -23.38
CA ILE A 4 -13.78 -5.34 -22.30
C ILE A 4 -13.94 -3.97 -22.95
N GLU A 5 -15.10 -3.34 -22.77
CA GLU A 5 -15.34 -1.96 -23.19
C GLU A 5 -14.91 -1.03 -22.04
N ILE A 6 -14.01 -0.12 -22.35
CA ILE A 6 -13.55 0.91 -21.41
C ILE A 6 -14.19 2.23 -21.83
N ASN A 7 -14.80 2.94 -20.90
CA ASN A 7 -15.36 4.26 -21.14
C ASN A 7 -14.24 5.24 -21.53
N ASP A 8 -14.50 6.12 -22.51
CA ASP A 8 -13.53 7.09 -23.04
C ASP A 8 -12.97 8.07 -22.01
N ASN A 9 -13.64 8.22 -20.86
CA ASN A 9 -13.16 9.05 -19.74
C ASN A 9 -12.20 8.31 -18.79
N ILE A 10 -11.92 7.03 -19.06
CA ILE A 10 -11.00 6.24 -18.23
C ILE A 10 -9.62 6.22 -18.88
N GLU A 11 -8.69 6.90 -18.24
CA GLU A 11 -7.27 6.81 -18.54
C GLU A 11 -6.64 5.72 -17.66
N LEU A 12 -6.51 4.54 -18.27
CA LEU A 12 -6.06 3.32 -17.60
C LEU A 12 -4.54 3.21 -17.61
N CYS A 13 -3.94 2.90 -16.48
CA CYS A 13 -2.57 2.42 -16.42
C CYS A 13 -2.51 1.01 -15.81
N TYR A 14 -1.80 0.11 -16.48
CA TYR A 14 -1.57 -1.26 -16.03
C TYR A 14 -0.13 -1.44 -15.56
N LEU A 15 0.01 -1.91 -14.34
CA LEU A 15 1.30 -2.26 -13.75
C LEU A 15 1.30 -3.76 -13.44
N SER A 16 1.89 -4.55 -14.34
CA SER A 16 2.10 -5.98 -14.13
C SER A 16 3.40 -6.19 -13.37
N GLN A 17 3.37 -7.05 -12.35
CA GLN A 17 4.55 -7.47 -11.58
C GLN A 17 5.57 -6.33 -11.49
N MET A 18 5.34 -5.39 -10.60
CA MET A 18 6.09 -4.14 -10.48
C MET A 18 7.61 -4.41 -10.42
N GLN A 19 8.24 -4.58 -11.58
CA GLN A 19 9.69 -4.85 -11.71
C GLN A 19 10.47 -3.63 -12.21
N GLY A 20 9.91 -2.42 -12.01
CA GLY A 20 10.55 -1.18 -12.48
C GLY A 20 10.53 -1.00 -14.00
N ASN A 21 9.76 -1.80 -14.73
CA ASN A 21 9.58 -1.67 -16.17
C ASN A 21 8.89 -0.33 -16.48
N GLY A 22 9.59 0.57 -17.16
CA GLY A 22 9.09 1.93 -17.47
C GLY A 22 9.88 3.05 -16.79
N LEU A 23 10.88 2.72 -15.97
CA LEU A 23 11.87 3.64 -15.44
C LEU A 23 13.18 3.49 -16.20
N ASN A 24 13.83 4.62 -16.52
CA ASN A 24 15.17 4.59 -17.11
C ASN A 24 16.21 4.40 -15.99
N GLU A 25 16.79 3.21 -15.89
CA GLU A 25 17.76 2.87 -14.83
C GLU A 25 19.03 3.75 -14.86
N SER A 26 19.37 4.34 -15.99
CA SER A 26 20.53 5.23 -16.13
C SER A 26 20.24 6.66 -15.69
N SER A 27 18.96 7.05 -15.61
CA SER A 27 18.53 8.37 -15.16
C SER A 27 18.50 8.46 -13.64
N THR A 28 18.53 9.68 -13.14
CA THR A 28 18.22 10.00 -11.75
C THR A 28 16.71 10.13 -11.54
N ILE A 29 16.25 10.09 -10.29
CA ILE A 29 14.82 10.34 -9.97
C ILE A 29 14.42 11.73 -10.51
N LEU A 30 15.25 12.73 -10.37
CA LEU A 30 14.97 14.08 -10.87
C LEU A 30 14.76 14.11 -12.38
N GLU A 31 15.66 13.49 -13.14
CA GLU A 31 15.57 13.44 -14.60
C GLU A 31 14.29 12.74 -15.04
N GLU A 32 13.96 11.63 -14.40
CA GLU A 32 12.75 10.85 -14.70
C GLU A 32 11.46 11.66 -14.50
N PHE A 33 11.38 12.48 -13.44
CA PHE A 33 10.22 13.33 -13.20
C PHE A 33 10.22 14.61 -14.04
N TYR A 34 11.38 15.12 -14.45
CA TYR A 34 11.44 16.21 -15.44
C TYR A 34 10.91 15.76 -16.79
N GLU A 35 11.23 14.54 -17.22
CA GLU A 35 10.66 13.93 -18.43
C GLU A 35 9.14 13.70 -18.28
N ALA A 36 8.66 13.42 -17.08
CA ALA A 36 7.23 13.32 -16.78
C ALA A 36 6.51 14.69 -16.70
N GLY A 37 7.22 15.81 -16.93
CA GLY A 37 6.65 17.15 -17.05
C GLY A 37 6.75 18.04 -15.81
N PHE A 38 7.43 17.62 -14.77
CA PHE A 38 7.71 18.47 -13.61
C PHE A 38 8.70 19.57 -13.98
N LYS A 39 8.47 20.80 -13.51
CA LYS A 39 9.19 21.98 -13.97
C LYS A 39 10.44 22.31 -13.17
N ASN A 40 10.50 21.90 -11.92
CA ASN A 40 11.59 22.29 -11.02
C ASN A 40 11.79 21.27 -9.88
N TYR A 41 12.97 21.39 -9.24
CA TYR A 41 13.39 20.55 -8.13
C TYR A 41 12.38 20.51 -6.97
N CYS A 42 11.80 21.66 -6.61
CA CYS A 42 10.89 21.75 -5.47
C CYS A 42 9.56 21.00 -5.72
N GLU A 43 9.09 21.00 -6.97
CA GLU A 43 7.92 20.23 -7.36
C GLU A 43 8.18 18.72 -7.26
N VAL A 44 9.27 18.23 -7.83
CA VAL A 44 9.67 16.82 -7.76
C VAL A 44 9.82 16.40 -6.30
N ARG A 45 10.61 17.12 -5.52
CA ARG A 45 10.85 16.83 -4.11
C ARG A 45 9.55 16.72 -3.33
N ARG A 46 8.65 17.70 -3.45
CA ARG A 46 7.35 17.72 -2.77
C ARG A 46 6.48 16.56 -3.19
N TYR A 47 6.53 16.19 -4.45
CA TYR A 47 5.72 15.13 -4.99
C TYR A 47 6.21 13.75 -4.49
N VAL A 48 7.48 13.43 -4.71
CA VAL A 48 8.04 12.11 -4.38
C VAL A 48 8.20 11.86 -2.88
N SER A 49 8.25 12.94 -2.05
CA SER A 49 8.25 12.79 -0.60
C SER A 49 6.97 12.13 -0.04
N ARG A 50 5.85 12.23 -0.75
CA ARG A 50 4.60 11.53 -0.40
C ARG A 50 4.72 10.01 -0.52
N TYR A 51 5.68 9.56 -1.33
CA TYR A 51 6.00 8.17 -1.57
C TYR A 51 7.20 7.68 -0.76
N GLY A 52 7.69 8.49 0.19
CA GLY A 52 8.77 8.13 1.09
C GLY A 52 10.18 8.45 0.61
N PHE A 53 10.34 9.10 -0.56
CA PHE A 53 11.66 9.49 -1.06
C PHE A 53 12.16 10.77 -0.41
N ASN A 54 13.34 10.67 0.21
CA ASN A 54 14.04 11.80 0.80
C ASN A 54 14.86 12.57 -0.23
N GLU A 55 15.29 13.77 0.12
CA GLU A 55 16.06 14.65 -0.74
C GLU A 55 17.38 14.03 -1.22
N ASP A 56 18.02 13.23 -0.36
CA ASP A 56 19.33 12.63 -0.62
C ASP A 56 19.32 11.62 -1.78
N VAL A 57 18.19 10.98 -2.02
CA VAL A 57 18.06 9.97 -3.08
C VAL A 57 17.65 10.56 -4.44
N LEU A 58 17.19 11.81 -4.50
CA LEU A 58 16.67 12.40 -5.75
C LEU A 58 17.71 12.49 -6.87
N LYS A 59 18.97 12.65 -6.50
CA LYS A 59 20.11 12.72 -7.44
C LYS A 59 20.79 11.38 -7.69
N GLN A 60 20.32 10.33 -7.02
CA GLN A 60 20.84 8.98 -7.24
C GLN A 60 20.27 8.39 -8.53
N LYS A 61 21.03 7.50 -9.15
CA LYS A 61 20.56 6.75 -10.32
C LYS A 61 19.49 5.74 -9.88
N ILE A 62 18.49 5.58 -10.71
CA ILE A 62 17.40 4.61 -10.47
C ILE A 62 17.96 3.18 -10.35
N SER A 63 19.04 2.86 -11.06
CA SER A 63 19.74 1.58 -10.93
C SER A 63 20.29 1.29 -9.52
N SER A 64 20.52 2.31 -8.69
CA SER A 64 21.01 2.13 -7.31
C SER A 64 19.90 1.88 -6.29
N LEU A 65 18.64 2.05 -6.67
CA LEU A 65 17.50 1.80 -5.82
C LEU A 65 17.25 0.30 -5.65
N SER A 66 16.75 -0.09 -4.48
CA SER A 66 16.23 -1.43 -4.25
C SER A 66 15.02 -1.73 -5.16
N GLY A 67 14.70 -3.00 -5.34
CA GLY A 67 13.52 -3.40 -6.12
C GLY A 67 12.22 -2.77 -5.60
N GLY A 68 12.06 -2.72 -4.26
CA GLY A 68 10.91 -2.09 -3.62
C GLY A 68 10.83 -0.59 -3.88
N GLU A 69 11.95 0.13 -3.74
CA GLU A 69 12.00 1.57 -4.04
C GLU A 69 11.69 1.86 -5.51
N ARG A 70 12.19 1.03 -6.44
CA ARG A 70 11.86 1.16 -7.86
C ARG A 70 10.37 0.98 -8.13
N ASN A 71 9.73 0.02 -7.48
CA ASN A 71 8.29 -0.20 -7.60
C ASN A 71 7.47 0.99 -7.09
N ILE A 72 7.86 1.55 -5.94
CA ILE A 72 7.22 2.75 -5.39
C ILE A 72 7.44 3.96 -6.31
N LEU A 73 8.64 4.10 -6.85
CA LEU A 73 8.97 5.17 -7.79
C LEU A 73 8.15 5.06 -9.09
N GLN A 74 8.00 3.83 -9.60
CA GLN A 74 7.16 3.56 -10.77
C GLN A 74 5.70 3.92 -10.50
N LEU A 75 5.16 3.54 -9.34
CA LEU A 75 3.81 3.94 -8.94
C LEU A 75 3.69 5.47 -8.84
N ALA A 76 4.69 6.14 -8.25
CA ALA A 76 4.72 7.60 -8.18
C ALA A 76 4.71 8.23 -9.58
N LYS A 77 5.54 7.72 -10.51
CA LYS A 77 5.58 8.20 -11.89
C LYS A 77 4.23 8.04 -12.60
N VAL A 78 3.62 6.87 -12.47
CA VAL A 78 2.30 6.60 -13.07
C VAL A 78 1.22 7.47 -12.44
N SER A 79 1.25 7.63 -11.13
CA SER A 79 0.29 8.50 -10.42
C SER A 79 0.47 9.99 -10.76
N SER A 80 1.60 10.40 -11.33
CA SER A 80 1.81 11.76 -11.81
C SER A 80 1.25 11.99 -13.22
N SER A 81 0.95 10.92 -13.94
CA SER A 81 0.28 10.99 -15.24
C SER A 81 -1.22 11.28 -15.09
N CYS A 82 -1.90 11.48 -16.20
CA CYS A 82 -3.35 11.70 -16.20
C CYS A 82 -4.17 10.43 -15.88
N ALA A 83 -3.53 9.30 -15.56
CA ALA A 83 -4.22 8.06 -15.26
C ALA A 83 -5.18 8.25 -14.08
N ASN A 84 -6.46 7.93 -14.30
CA ASN A 84 -7.50 7.98 -13.26
C ASN A 84 -7.94 6.57 -12.81
N MET A 85 -7.37 5.53 -13.42
CA MET A 85 -7.56 4.14 -13.01
C MET A 85 -6.25 3.35 -13.11
N LEU A 86 -5.89 2.66 -12.02
CA LEU A 86 -4.75 1.75 -11.97
C LEU A 86 -5.22 0.30 -11.93
N LEU A 87 -4.60 -0.54 -12.76
CA LEU A 87 -4.65 -2.00 -12.62
C LEU A 87 -3.33 -2.48 -12.07
N LEU A 88 -3.35 -3.12 -10.89
CA LEU A 88 -2.17 -3.64 -10.21
C LEU A 88 -2.27 -5.16 -10.15
N ASP A 89 -1.25 -5.83 -10.66
CA ASP A 89 -1.16 -7.30 -10.65
C ASP A 89 -0.03 -7.72 -9.71
N GLU A 90 -0.41 -8.32 -8.56
CA GLU A 90 0.48 -8.78 -7.50
C GLU A 90 1.55 -7.74 -7.09
N PRO A 91 1.15 -6.50 -6.73
CA PRO A 91 2.09 -5.41 -6.51
C PRO A 91 3.00 -5.60 -5.28
N THR A 92 2.65 -6.51 -4.37
CA THR A 92 3.42 -6.82 -3.16
C THR A 92 4.46 -7.91 -3.37
N SER A 93 4.45 -8.58 -4.53
CA SER A 93 5.38 -9.67 -4.83
C SER A 93 6.83 -9.20 -4.72
N HIS A 94 7.62 -9.91 -3.93
CA HIS A 94 9.05 -9.65 -3.69
C HIS A 94 9.37 -8.35 -2.95
N LEU A 95 8.38 -7.69 -2.33
CA LEU A 95 8.62 -6.52 -1.49
C LEU A 95 8.96 -6.95 -0.06
N ASP A 96 9.93 -6.26 0.54
CA ASP A 96 10.13 -6.30 1.98
C ASP A 96 9.03 -5.52 2.73
N THR A 97 8.94 -5.70 4.03
CA THR A 97 7.91 -5.08 4.87
C THR A 97 7.91 -3.55 4.78
N TYR A 98 9.09 -2.93 4.67
CA TYR A 98 9.20 -1.48 4.55
C TYR A 98 8.62 -0.97 3.23
N SER A 99 8.97 -1.64 2.13
CA SER A 99 8.46 -1.34 0.79
C SER A 99 6.96 -1.58 0.69
N GLN A 100 6.43 -2.62 1.35
CA GLN A 100 4.97 -2.85 1.44
C GLN A 100 4.26 -1.70 2.13
N MET A 101 4.76 -1.24 3.29
CA MET A 101 4.17 -0.10 4.02
C MET A 101 4.20 1.19 3.20
N ALA A 102 5.27 1.43 2.46
CA ALA A 102 5.38 2.59 1.58
C ALA A 102 4.41 2.50 0.40
N LEU A 103 4.22 1.30 -0.17
CA LEU A 103 3.24 1.03 -1.22
C LEU A 103 1.81 1.21 -0.70
N GLU A 104 1.48 0.73 0.51
CA GLU A 104 0.18 0.96 1.15
C GLU A 104 -0.14 2.47 1.24
N LYS A 105 0.80 3.26 1.73
CA LYS A 105 0.66 4.72 1.81
C LYS A 105 0.49 5.37 0.44
N ALA A 106 1.23 4.91 -0.56
CA ALA A 106 1.14 5.42 -1.91
C ALA A 106 -0.25 5.17 -2.52
N ILE A 107 -0.78 3.96 -2.34
CA ILE A 107 -2.13 3.58 -2.77
C ILE A 107 -3.20 4.41 -2.06
N GLN A 108 -3.10 4.58 -0.74
CA GLN A 108 -4.03 5.40 0.05
C GLN A 108 -4.05 6.88 -0.37
N ASN A 109 -2.95 7.39 -0.90
CA ASN A 109 -2.83 8.77 -1.38
C ASN A 109 -3.22 8.95 -2.86
N TYR A 110 -3.50 7.87 -3.57
CA TYR A 110 -3.92 7.95 -4.96
C TYR A 110 -5.39 8.37 -5.07
N ASN A 111 -5.68 9.38 -5.89
CA ASN A 111 -7.03 9.94 -6.01
C ASN A 111 -7.91 9.28 -7.08
N GLY A 112 -7.40 8.28 -7.79
CA GLY A 112 -8.13 7.55 -8.83
C GLY A 112 -8.71 6.22 -8.33
N ALA A 113 -9.32 5.48 -9.25
CA ALA A 113 -9.76 4.12 -8.99
C ALA A 113 -8.58 3.14 -9.06
N ILE A 114 -8.59 2.13 -8.19
CA ILE A 114 -7.59 1.05 -8.21
C ILE A 114 -8.32 -0.29 -8.29
N LEU A 115 -7.96 -1.09 -9.28
CA LEU A 115 -8.31 -2.50 -9.33
C LEU A 115 -7.04 -3.32 -9.16
N MET A 116 -6.98 -4.13 -8.11
CA MET A 116 -5.79 -4.87 -7.75
C MET A 116 -6.10 -6.36 -7.62
N ILE A 117 -5.18 -7.18 -8.09
CA ILE A 117 -5.12 -8.61 -7.80
C ILE A 117 -3.96 -8.81 -6.83
N SER A 118 -4.21 -9.45 -5.69
CA SER A 118 -3.18 -9.82 -4.72
C SER A 118 -3.64 -11.02 -3.91
N HIS A 119 -2.68 -11.81 -3.46
CA HIS A 119 -2.87 -12.88 -2.49
C HIS A 119 -2.45 -12.46 -1.06
N ASP A 120 -1.95 -11.24 -0.89
CA ASP A 120 -1.60 -10.67 0.41
C ASP A 120 -2.84 -10.08 1.09
N TYR A 121 -3.45 -10.86 1.96
CA TYR A 121 -4.67 -10.46 2.67
C TYR A 121 -4.49 -9.23 3.55
N GLN A 122 -3.33 -9.08 4.18
CA GLN A 122 -3.05 -7.94 5.05
C GLN A 122 -2.99 -6.65 4.23
N PHE A 123 -2.32 -6.71 3.10
CA PHE A 123 -2.22 -5.60 2.17
C PHE A 123 -3.60 -5.20 1.60
N ILE A 124 -4.41 -6.18 1.18
CA ILE A 124 -5.78 -5.94 0.71
C ILE A 124 -6.61 -5.23 1.79
N VAL A 125 -6.52 -5.74 3.03
CA VAL A 125 -7.29 -5.22 4.18
C VAL A 125 -6.91 -3.78 4.52
N ASN A 126 -5.64 -3.41 4.35
CA ASN A 126 -5.13 -2.08 4.68
C ASN A 126 -5.33 -1.05 3.55
N SER A 127 -5.41 -1.52 2.30
CA SER A 127 -5.32 -0.64 1.13
C SER A 127 -6.63 -0.49 0.36
N MET A 128 -7.57 -1.45 0.47
CA MET A 128 -8.75 -1.50 -0.40
C MET A 128 -10.05 -1.26 0.36
N ASP A 129 -11.05 -0.66 -0.32
CA ASP A 129 -12.37 -0.38 0.25
C ASP A 129 -13.28 -1.62 0.24
N TYR A 130 -13.13 -2.49 -0.75
CA TYR A 130 -13.92 -3.71 -0.92
C TYR A 130 -13.17 -4.74 -1.76
N VAL A 131 -13.66 -5.96 -1.75
CA VAL A 131 -13.12 -7.08 -2.50
C VAL A 131 -14.14 -7.58 -3.52
N LEU A 132 -13.69 -7.89 -4.72
CA LEU A 132 -14.43 -8.63 -5.71
C LEU A 132 -14.03 -10.11 -5.64
N MET A 133 -14.92 -10.94 -5.11
CA MET A 133 -14.70 -12.38 -5.04
C MET A 133 -15.26 -13.05 -6.28
N ILE A 134 -14.46 -13.90 -6.89
CA ILE A 134 -14.88 -14.71 -8.04
C ILE A 134 -15.16 -16.12 -7.54
N GLU A 135 -16.45 -16.51 -7.51
CA GLU A 135 -16.91 -17.83 -7.11
C GLU A 135 -17.91 -18.33 -8.16
N ASP A 136 -17.78 -19.59 -8.57
CA ASP A 136 -18.68 -20.24 -9.54
C ASP A 136 -18.97 -19.40 -10.80
N LYS A 137 -17.94 -18.78 -11.35
CA LYS A 137 -18.01 -17.87 -12.52
C LYS A 137 -18.88 -16.62 -12.29
N THR A 138 -19.16 -16.28 -11.05
CA THR A 138 -19.86 -15.07 -10.67
C THR A 138 -18.96 -14.14 -9.88
N ILE A 139 -19.14 -12.83 -10.07
CA ILE A 139 -18.39 -11.81 -9.31
C ILE A 139 -19.30 -11.27 -8.21
N ARG A 140 -18.83 -11.33 -6.98
CA ARG A 140 -19.53 -10.78 -5.81
C ARG A 140 -18.71 -9.67 -5.16
N LYS A 141 -19.33 -8.51 -5.00
CA LYS A 141 -18.75 -7.42 -4.20
C LYS A 141 -18.92 -7.72 -2.72
N VAL A 142 -17.81 -7.77 -1.99
CA VAL A 142 -17.75 -8.06 -0.57
C VAL A 142 -17.17 -6.86 0.16
N SER A 143 -17.87 -6.36 1.19
CA SER A 143 -17.33 -5.29 2.02
C SER A 143 -16.10 -5.76 2.80
N MET A 144 -15.17 -4.86 3.07
CA MET A 144 -13.94 -5.18 3.83
C MET A 144 -14.24 -5.82 5.19
N LYS A 145 -15.28 -5.37 5.89
CA LYS A 145 -15.71 -5.97 7.16
C LYS A 145 -16.13 -7.45 7.02
N LYS A 146 -16.84 -7.79 5.94
CA LYS A 146 -17.24 -9.17 5.68
C LYS A 146 -16.05 -10.01 5.24
N PHE A 147 -15.17 -9.45 4.39
CA PHE A 147 -13.97 -10.11 3.93
C PHE A 147 -13.04 -10.48 5.08
N LYS A 148 -12.77 -9.53 6.00
CA LYS A 148 -12.00 -9.81 7.23
C LYS A 148 -12.58 -10.98 8.02
N ARG A 149 -13.90 -10.99 8.25
CA ARG A 149 -14.55 -12.09 8.97
C ARG A 149 -14.40 -13.43 8.27
N MET A 150 -14.48 -13.46 6.94
CA MET A 150 -14.34 -14.70 6.17
C MET A 150 -12.91 -15.25 6.28
N ILE A 151 -11.89 -14.38 6.17
CA ILE A 151 -10.50 -14.78 6.31
C ILE A 151 -10.22 -15.27 7.71
N TYR A 152 -10.61 -14.52 8.73
CA TYR A 152 -10.41 -14.93 10.13
C TYR A 152 -11.14 -16.22 10.48
N ALA A 153 -12.34 -16.42 9.96
CA ALA A 153 -13.07 -17.68 10.16
C ALA A 153 -12.42 -18.90 9.48
N ASN A 154 -11.72 -18.69 8.37
CA ASN A 154 -11.09 -19.77 7.61
C ASN A 154 -9.65 -20.10 8.06
N TYR A 155 -8.94 -19.11 8.61
CA TYR A 155 -7.50 -19.24 8.90
C TYR A 155 -7.16 -19.18 10.39
N PHE A 156 -8.08 -18.68 11.24
CA PHE A 156 -7.81 -18.48 12.66
C PHE A 156 -8.92 -19.07 13.53
N ASP A 157 -8.51 -19.83 14.50
CA ASP A 157 -9.38 -20.37 15.54
C ASP A 157 -10.05 -19.23 16.34
N LYS A 158 -11.12 -19.55 17.09
CA LYS A 158 -11.84 -18.54 17.90
C LYS A 158 -10.94 -17.72 18.81
N ASP A 159 -9.89 -18.34 19.32
CA ASP A 159 -8.90 -17.71 20.20
C ASP A 159 -8.18 -16.53 19.56
N TYR A 160 -7.89 -16.59 18.26
CA TYR A 160 -7.22 -15.51 17.55
C TYR A 160 -8.04 -14.22 17.49
N LEU A 161 -9.34 -14.33 17.20
CA LEU A 161 -10.24 -13.16 17.17
C LEU A 161 -10.32 -12.46 18.53
N GLU A 162 -10.29 -13.23 19.62
CA GLU A 162 -10.28 -12.68 20.97
C GLU A 162 -8.96 -11.97 21.28
N ILE A 163 -7.84 -12.52 20.84
CA ILE A 163 -6.50 -11.93 21.02
C ILE A 163 -6.41 -10.62 20.20
N GLU A 164 -6.90 -10.60 18.98
CA GLU A 164 -6.89 -9.38 18.14
C GLU A 164 -7.78 -8.27 18.69
N GLN A 165 -8.94 -8.62 19.24
CA GLN A 165 -9.80 -7.65 19.93
C GLN A 165 -9.12 -7.07 21.18
N LYS A 166 -8.46 -7.91 21.98
CA LYS A 166 -7.69 -7.48 23.14
C LYS A 166 -6.54 -6.57 22.74
N LYS A 167 -5.80 -6.94 21.69
CA LYS A 167 -4.72 -6.13 21.12
C LYS A 167 -5.21 -4.72 20.77
N LYS A 168 -6.27 -4.60 20.00
CA LYS A 168 -6.85 -3.31 19.63
C LYS A 168 -7.30 -2.46 20.80
N LEU A 169 -7.85 -3.12 21.82
CA LEU A 169 -8.25 -2.44 23.06
C LEU A 169 -7.04 -1.89 23.83
N VAL A 170 -5.94 -2.67 23.89
CA VAL A 170 -4.68 -2.26 24.52
C VAL A 170 -4.03 -1.10 23.75
N GLU A 171 -4.01 -1.15 22.42
CA GLU A 171 -3.52 -0.05 21.56
C GLU A 171 -4.27 1.27 21.85
N THR A 172 -5.61 1.22 21.91
CA THR A 172 -6.42 2.40 22.24
C THR A 172 -6.14 2.93 23.66
N LYS A 173 -5.88 2.04 24.62
CA LYS A 173 -5.50 2.45 25.98
C LYS A 173 -4.13 3.10 26.04
N ILE A 174 -3.16 2.60 25.26
CA ILE A 174 -1.83 3.21 25.13
C ILE A 174 -1.95 4.64 24.57
N GLU A 175 -2.73 4.82 23.50
CA GLU A 175 -2.95 6.15 22.92
C GLU A 175 -3.53 7.14 23.94
N ARG A 176 -4.53 6.70 24.71
CA ARG A 176 -5.10 7.51 25.79
C ARG A 176 -4.09 7.83 26.90
N ALA A 177 -3.33 6.83 27.35
CA ALA A 177 -2.31 7.02 28.38
C ALA A 177 -1.23 8.01 27.91
N LEU A 178 -0.87 8.01 26.64
CA LEU A 178 0.06 8.96 26.04
C LEU A 178 -0.54 10.38 25.96
N MET A 179 -1.83 10.51 25.61
CA MET A 179 -2.53 11.80 25.62
C MET A 179 -2.62 12.38 27.03
N ASP A 180 -2.83 11.53 28.03
CA ASP A 180 -2.89 11.91 29.46
C ASP A 180 -1.50 12.05 30.09
N THR A 181 -0.41 11.99 29.30
CA THR A 181 0.99 12.06 29.77
C THR A 181 1.37 11.02 30.85
N ASN A 182 0.63 9.91 30.91
CA ASN A 182 0.86 8.83 31.86
C ASN A 182 1.80 7.77 31.27
N PHE A 183 3.10 8.09 31.26
CA PHE A 183 4.12 7.25 30.62
C PHE A 183 4.34 5.89 31.31
N GLU A 184 4.11 5.78 32.62
CA GLU A 184 4.23 4.50 33.35
C GLU A 184 3.13 3.52 32.92
N LEU A 185 1.91 4.02 32.78
CA LEU A 185 0.78 3.22 32.29
C LEU A 185 1.00 2.81 30.83
N ALA A 186 1.43 3.74 29.97
CA ALA A 186 1.74 3.44 28.57
C ALA A 186 2.81 2.36 28.43
N LYS A 187 3.86 2.40 29.24
CA LYS A 187 4.94 1.40 29.25
C LYS A 187 4.46 0.01 29.71
N THR A 188 3.57 -0.03 30.70
CA THR A 188 2.99 -1.29 31.17
C THR A 188 2.09 -1.92 30.10
N LEU A 189 1.23 -1.12 29.47
CA LEU A 189 0.35 -1.55 28.38
C LEU A 189 1.15 -1.97 27.13
N SER A 190 2.30 -1.35 26.85
CA SER A 190 3.16 -1.75 25.74
C SER A 190 3.75 -3.15 25.92
N LYS A 191 4.07 -3.54 27.16
CA LYS A 191 4.51 -4.91 27.46
C LYS A 191 3.38 -5.93 27.28
N GLU A 192 2.17 -5.58 27.71
CA GLU A 192 0.98 -6.40 27.48
C GLU A 192 0.71 -6.57 25.97
N LEU A 193 0.89 -5.52 25.19
CA LEU A 193 0.78 -5.54 23.73
C LEU A 193 1.81 -6.48 23.10
N GLU A 194 3.08 -6.43 23.55
CA GLU A 194 4.14 -7.34 23.08
C GLU A 194 3.83 -8.81 23.37
N GLU A 195 3.23 -9.12 24.52
CA GLU A 195 2.80 -10.47 24.86
C GLU A 195 1.65 -10.95 23.96
N LEU A 196 0.66 -10.08 23.69
CA LEU A 196 -0.44 -10.40 22.79
C LEU A 196 0.04 -10.62 21.35
N ILE A 197 1.03 -9.85 20.90
CA ILE A 197 1.63 -10.00 19.55
C ILE A 197 2.36 -11.35 19.41
N LYS A 198 2.97 -11.86 20.48
CA LYS A 198 3.64 -13.18 20.45
C LYS A 198 2.67 -14.35 20.39
N LEU A 199 1.41 -14.14 20.74
CA LEU A 199 0.33 -15.15 20.69
C LEU A 199 -0.42 -15.15 19.34
N LEU A 200 -0.19 -14.16 18.49
CA LEU A 200 -0.70 -14.03 17.13
C LEU A 200 0.27 -14.61 16.11
#